data_c565553a85039a25feb32b7d156d17ae
#
_entry.id   c565553a85039a25feb32b7d156d17ae
#
_cell.length_a   1.000
_cell.length_b   1.000
_cell.length_c   1.000
_cell.angle_alpha   90.00
_cell.angle_beta   90.00
_cell.angle_gamma   90.00
#
_symmetry.space_group_name_H-M   'P 1'
#
loop_
_entity.id
_entity.type
_entity.pdbx_description
1 polymer ?
#
loop_
_entity_poly.entity_id
_entity_poly.type
_entity_poly.pdbx_seq_one_letter_code
_entity_poly.pdbx_strand_id
1 'polypeptide(L)'
;MKYPYLDKIQKNGDVKKLPQQELPLLCEDIRNFLIESVSSTGGHLSSNLGVVELTVALHRALTLPQDKILFDVGHQCYTHKLLTGRREGFAHLRQVDGLSGFPSPQESDCDTFIAGHGSTALSTAIGVARAKKLKKEPGKVVAIIGDGAFTGGMVYEGMNNVSNLNNLIVVLNDNKMSISKNVGQMANYLTKLRTDPKYFRVKAHMETALECIPAVGTALVEVLQEGKKIIRRGIYHSTMFEEMGFQYVGPVDGHDVTELTRIFTNLQEQYSPVFLHIVTQKGKGLKPAEENPGEFHSVSAFDLDHLTNPEMSPKDSFSNRFGNKLAALGREVPNLCAITAAMKYGTGLNFFYHAIPERFFDVGMAEEHAVTFAAGLASQGMLPVVAIYSTFFQRAYDQMIHDVNLMHLDVLFAVDRAGLVPGDGETHQGIYDTGYFSQIGIPVYSPCNYAELEYWLEALVKTMRGPRAIRYARGEEKP
;
A
#
# COMPACT_ATOMS: atom_id res chain seq x y z
N MET A 1 21.80 9.01 26.75
CA MET A 1 20.85 8.10 26.03
C MET A 1 20.62 8.69 24.65
N LYS A 2 20.76 7.90 23.60
CA LYS A 2 20.64 8.38 22.20
C LYS A 2 19.19 8.70 21.83
N TYR A 3 18.24 7.96 22.39
CA TYR A 3 16.79 8.06 22.14
C TYR A 3 16.01 8.09 23.45
N PRO A 4 16.04 9.21 24.20
CA PRO A 4 15.57 9.25 25.59
C PRO A 4 14.08 8.97 25.78
N TYR A 5 13.25 9.25 24.78
CA TYR A 5 11.80 8.96 24.82
C TYR A 5 11.48 7.56 24.32
N LEU A 6 12.15 7.08 23.26
CA LEU A 6 12.01 5.72 22.79
C LEU A 6 12.55 4.69 23.80
N ASP A 7 13.56 5.05 24.59
CA ASP A 7 14.11 4.20 25.67
C ASP A 7 13.07 3.92 26.78
N LYS A 8 12.03 4.76 26.91
CA LYS A 8 10.91 4.52 27.83
C LYS A 8 9.91 3.46 27.31
N ILE A 9 10.00 3.06 26.05
CA ILE A 9 9.11 2.08 25.41
C ILE A 9 9.80 0.72 25.38
N GLN A 10 9.39 -0.17 26.27
CA GLN A 10 9.95 -1.52 26.38
C GLN A 10 8.95 -2.61 25.96
N LYS A 11 7.64 -2.32 26.03
CA LYS A 11 6.57 -3.25 25.70
C LYS A 11 5.30 -2.54 25.23
N ASN A 12 4.40 -3.32 24.68
CA ASN A 12 3.07 -2.84 24.29
C ASN A 12 2.39 -2.11 25.48
N GLY A 13 1.81 -0.95 25.18
CA GLY A 13 1.09 -0.10 26.14
C GLY A 13 1.95 0.91 26.89
N ASP A 14 3.29 0.87 26.81
CA ASP A 14 4.14 1.85 27.50
C ASP A 14 3.94 3.27 26.97
N VAL A 15 3.59 3.44 25.69
CA VAL A 15 3.28 4.75 25.11
C VAL A 15 2.13 5.46 25.84
N LYS A 16 1.21 4.72 26.45
CA LYS A 16 0.08 5.28 27.24
C LYS A 16 0.52 5.95 28.54
N LYS A 17 1.71 5.63 29.03
CA LYS A 17 2.27 6.19 30.28
C LYS A 17 2.98 7.52 30.04
N LEU A 18 3.33 7.86 28.80
CA LEU A 18 4.00 9.11 28.49
C LEU A 18 3.04 10.31 28.62
N PRO A 19 3.49 11.45 29.15
CA PRO A 19 2.77 12.71 29.06
C PRO A 19 2.49 13.07 27.59
N GLN A 20 1.34 13.68 27.31
CA GLN A 20 0.97 14.06 25.94
C GLN A 20 2.00 14.98 25.27
N GLN A 21 2.63 15.87 26.03
CA GLN A 21 3.67 16.81 25.58
C GLN A 21 4.96 16.09 25.13
N GLU A 22 5.19 14.85 25.57
CA GLU A 22 6.35 14.04 25.18
C GLU A 22 6.12 13.24 23.87
N LEU A 23 4.87 13.13 23.37
CA LEU A 23 4.57 12.35 22.16
C LEU A 23 5.27 12.87 20.91
N PRO A 24 5.36 14.19 20.65
CA PRO A 24 6.13 14.69 19.51
C PRO A 24 7.62 14.34 19.60
N LEU A 25 8.20 14.37 20.81
CA LEU A 25 9.60 14.01 21.03
C LEU A 25 9.84 12.50 20.85
N LEU A 26 8.88 11.67 21.25
CA LEU A 26 8.90 10.24 20.93
C LEU A 26 8.86 9.99 19.43
N CYS A 27 8.02 10.73 18.69
CA CYS A 27 7.96 10.61 17.22
C CYS A 27 9.30 10.96 16.56
N GLU A 28 10.00 11.97 17.08
CA GLU A 28 11.34 12.36 16.62
C GLU A 28 12.37 11.25 16.90
N ASP A 29 12.40 10.70 18.12
CA ASP A 29 13.28 9.58 18.49
C ASP A 29 13.04 8.36 17.59
N ILE A 30 11.76 7.99 17.36
CA ILE A 30 11.40 6.87 16.49
C ILE A 30 11.89 7.11 15.07
N ARG A 31 11.70 8.31 14.52
CA ARG A 31 12.11 8.67 13.17
C ARG A 31 13.62 8.56 13.00
N ASN A 32 14.38 9.12 13.94
CA ASN A 32 15.84 9.06 13.94
C ASN A 32 16.35 7.61 14.07
N PHE A 33 15.71 6.81 14.93
CA PHE A 33 16.03 5.39 15.08
C PHE A 33 15.77 4.62 13.78
N LEU A 34 14.64 4.85 13.12
CA LEU A 34 14.30 4.19 11.85
C LEU A 34 15.27 4.55 10.73
N ILE A 35 15.66 5.82 10.61
CA ILE A 35 16.64 6.27 9.63
C ILE A 35 17.96 5.52 9.83
N GLU A 36 18.47 5.49 11.06
CA GLU A 36 19.73 4.83 11.38
C GLU A 36 19.66 3.30 11.22
N SER A 37 18.59 2.67 11.70
CA SER A 37 18.44 1.21 11.60
C SER A 37 18.32 0.77 10.14
N VAL A 38 17.44 1.42 9.35
CA VAL A 38 17.23 1.06 7.94
C VAL A 38 18.44 1.41 7.07
N SER A 39 19.21 2.45 7.40
CA SER A 39 20.47 2.71 6.70
C SER A 39 21.45 1.54 6.82
N SER A 40 21.46 0.84 7.96
CA SER A 40 22.35 -0.29 8.22
C SER A 40 21.85 -1.62 7.64
N THR A 41 20.54 -1.88 7.70
CA THR A 41 19.95 -3.18 7.33
C THR A 41 19.30 -3.19 5.94
N GLY A 42 18.99 -2.03 5.39
CA GLY A 42 18.00 -1.89 4.33
C GLY A 42 16.57 -2.04 4.85
N GLY A 43 15.59 -1.73 3.99
CA GLY A 43 14.18 -1.85 4.36
C GLY A 43 13.28 -0.82 3.70
N HIS A 44 12.02 -0.74 4.17
CA HIS A 44 11.05 0.25 3.71
C HIS A 44 11.21 1.54 4.53
N LEU A 45 11.81 2.60 3.95
CA LEU A 45 12.13 3.79 4.72
C LEU A 45 11.06 4.88 4.61
N SER A 46 10.82 5.40 3.40
CA SER A 46 9.97 6.57 3.21
C SER A 46 8.53 6.37 3.68
N SER A 47 8.00 5.15 3.52
CA SER A 47 6.63 4.80 3.95
C SER A 47 6.51 4.78 5.48
N ASN A 48 7.52 4.27 6.18
CA ASN A 48 7.55 4.25 7.65
C ASN A 48 7.71 5.64 8.25
N LEU A 49 8.58 6.49 7.68
CA LEU A 49 8.77 7.86 8.12
C LEU A 49 7.50 8.70 7.99
N GLY A 50 6.65 8.40 7.01
CA GLY A 50 5.39 9.10 6.78
C GLY A 50 4.27 8.78 7.77
N VAL A 51 4.37 7.71 8.58
CA VAL A 51 3.27 7.25 9.46
C VAL A 51 3.66 7.13 10.94
N VAL A 52 4.72 7.77 11.36
CA VAL A 52 5.19 7.72 12.75
C VAL A 52 4.13 8.28 13.70
N GLU A 53 3.66 9.51 13.48
CA GLU A 53 2.66 10.18 14.30
C GLU A 53 1.33 9.42 14.31
N LEU A 54 0.88 8.96 13.14
CA LEU A 54 -0.32 8.13 13.02
C LEU A 54 -0.23 6.89 13.91
N THR A 55 0.89 6.17 13.84
CA THR A 55 1.05 4.91 14.57
C THR A 55 1.18 5.14 16.08
N VAL A 56 1.89 6.19 16.50
CA VAL A 56 1.98 6.59 17.92
C VAL A 56 0.59 6.97 18.47
N ALA A 57 -0.19 7.75 17.71
CA ALA A 57 -1.55 8.15 18.11
C ALA A 57 -2.50 6.94 18.23
N LEU A 58 -2.42 5.96 17.31
CA LEU A 58 -3.16 4.70 17.39
C LEU A 58 -2.81 3.93 18.67
N HIS A 59 -1.53 3.73 18.94
CA HIS A 59 -1.09 3.02 20.16
C HIS A 59 -1.43 3.77 21.44
N ARG A 60 -1.56 5.10 21.38
CA ARG A 60 -2.00 5.92 22.50
C ARG A 60 -3.48 5.71 22.79
N ALA A 61 -4.32 5.61 21.78
CA ALA A 61 -5.77 5.50 21.89
C ALA A 61 -6.27 4.05 22.05
N LEU A 62 -5.66 3.08 21.35
CA LEU A 62 -6.10 1.68 21.29
C LEU A 62 -5.49 0.83 22.41
N THR A 63 -6.16 -0.27 22.74
CA THR A 63 -5.67 -1.29 23.70
C THR A 63 -5.41 -2.60 22.98
N LEU A 64 -4.17 -2.77 22.48
CA LEU A 64 -3.74 -4.01 21.85
C LEU A 64 -3.43 -5.09 22.90
N PRO A 65 -3.66 -6.38 22.60
CA PRO A 65 -4.20 -6.95 21.38
C PRO A 65 -5.75 -7.00 21.32
N GLN A 66 -6.46 -6.43 22.32
CA GLN A 66 -7.93 -6.41 22.31
C GLN A 66 -8.48 -5.62 21.11
N ASP A 67 -8.01 -4.39 20.89
CA ASP A 67 -8.20 -3.69 19.63
C ASP A 67 -7.27 -4.28 18.57
N LYS A 68 -7.61 -4.12 17.31
CA LYS A 68 -6.86 -4.70 16.20
C LYS A 68 -6.44 -3.62 15.21
N ILE A 69 -5.17 -3.66 14.79
CA ILE A 69 -4.63 -2.82 13.71
C ILE A 69 -4.25 -3.75 12.55
N LEU A 70 -4.72 -3.41 11.36
CA LEU A 70 -4.38 -4.09 10.12
C LEU A 70 -3.76 -3.08 9.15
N PHE A 71 -2.56 -3.35 8.69
CA PHE A 71 -1.84 -2.52 7.73
C PHE A 71 -2.03 -3.11 6.33
N ASP A 72 -2.52 -2.31 5.38
CA ASP A 72 -2.55 -2.70 3.98
C ASP A 72 -1.13 -2.72 3.42
N VAL A 73 -0.77 -3.72 2.63
CA VAL A 73 0.61 -4.08 2.27
C VAL A 73 1.47 -4.40 3.50
N GLY A 74 1.44 -3.56 4.52
CA GLY A 74 2.12 -3.77 5.80
C GLY A 74 3.57 -3.31 5.88
N HIS A 75 4.14 -2.80 4.79
CA HIS A 75 5.52 -2.31 4.74
C HIS A 75 5.79 -1.06 5.63
N GLN A 76 4.75 -0.40 6.13
CA GLN A 76 4.79 0.77 7.01
C GLN A 76 4.58 0.43 8.50
N CYS A 77 4.88 -0.80 8.93
CA CYS A 77 4.60 -1.28 10.30
C CYS A 77 5.76 -1.12 11.30
N TYR A 78 6.89 -0.49 10.93
CA TYR A 78 8.09 -0.48 11.79
C TYR A 78 7.87 0.26 13.10
N THR A 79 7.18 1.40 13.09
CA THR A 79 6.79 2.11 14.32
C THR A 79 5.91 1.22 15.21
N HIS A 80 4.99 0.44 14.64
CA HIS A 80 4.18 -0.52 15.38
C HIS A 80 5.04 -1.60 16.05
N LYS A 81 6.05 -2.13 15.34
CA LYS A 81 7.00 -3.09 15.91
C LYS A 81 7.80 -2.49 17.07
N LEU A 82 8.26 -1.25 16.96
CA LEU A 82 8.93 -0.54 18.05
C LEU A 82 8.04 -0.39 19.28
N LEU A 83 6.79 0.07 19.10
CA LEU A 83 5.85 0.31 20.18
C LEU A 83 5.30 -0.97 20.84
N THR A 84 5.54 -2.12 20.22
CA THR A 84 5.20 -3.45 20.76
C THR A 84 6.41 -4.20 21.35
N GLY A 85 7.54 -3.52 21.55
CA GLY A 85 8.71 -4.04 22.29
C GLY A 85 9.70 -4.84 21.44
N ARG A 86 9.68 -4.72 20.12
CA ARG A 86 10.57 -5.49 19.21
C ARG A 86 11.80 -4.71 18.73
N ARG A 87 12.21 -3.68 19.49
CA ARG A 87 13.30 -2.76 19.10
C ARG A 87 14.63 -3.48 18.81
N GLU A 88 15.02 -4.44 19.66
CA GLU A 88 16.29 -5.16 19.52
C GLU A 88 16.35 -5.95 18.19
N GLY A 89 15.23 -6.48 17.72
CA GLY A 89 15.16 -7.22 16.48
C GLY A 89 15.46 -6.41 15.21
N PHE A 90 15.45 -5.07 15.30
CA PHE A 90 15.81 -4.19 14.16
C PHE A 90 17.27 -4.33 13.72
N ALA A 91 18.17 -4.84 14.57
CA ALA A 91 19.54 -5.17 14.17
C ALA A 91 19.60 -6.24 13.07
N HIS A 92 18.55 -7.06 12.95
CA HIS A 92 18.42 -8.13 11.96
C HIS A 92 17.13 -8.00 11.14
N LEU A 93 16.68 -6.76 10.90
CA LEU A 93 15.48 -6.48 10.09
C LEU A 93 15.65 -7.07 8.67
N ARG A 94 14.66 -7.87 8.22
CA ARG A 94 14.62 -8.53 6.91
C ARG A 94 15.76 -9.53 6.65
N GLN A 95 16.40 -10.01 7.69
CA GLN A 95 17.42 -11.05 7.64
C GLN A 95 16.85 -12.39 8.12
N VAL A 96 17.60 -13.46 7.85
CA VAL A 96 17.26 -14.81 8.33
C VAL A 96 17.18 -14.79 9.85
N ASP A 97 16.12 -15.37 10.41
CA ASP A 97 15.83 -15.40 11.86
C ASP A 97 15.69 -14.01 12.51
N GLY A 98 15.56 -12.96 11.71
CA GLY A 98 15.34 -11.57 12.14
C GLY A 98 13.88 -11.15 12.04
N LEU A 99 13.63 -9.83 12.28
CA LEU A 99 12.31 -9.26 12.12
C LEU A 99 11.88 -9.22 10.64
N SER A 100 10.66 -9.65 10.37
CA SER A 100 10.01 -9.46 9.08
C SER A 100 9.85 -7.98 8.74
N GLY A 101 9.96 -7.63 7.46
CA GLY A 101 9.63 -6.29 6.95
C GLY A 101 8.13 -5.97 6.96
N PHE A 102 7.29 -6.93 7.36
CA PHE A 102 5.82 -6.88 7.38
C PHE A 102 5.28 -7.34 8.73
N PRO A 103 3.99 -7.06 9.06
CA PRO A 103 3.35 -7.63 10.24
C PRO A 103 3.35 -9.15 10.19
N SER A 104 3.66 -9.80 11.32
CA SER A 104 3.65 -11.25 11.46
C SER A 104 3.09 -11.68 12.82
N PRO A 105 1.96 -12.42 12.86
CA PRO A 105 1.41 -12.97 14.11
C PRO A 105 2.37 -13.93 14.82
N GLN A 106 3.39 -14.45 14.13
CA GLN A 106 4.43 -15.28 14.74
C GLN A 106 5.41 -14.46 15.60
N GLU A 107 5.52 -13.15 15.33
CA GLU A 107 6.39 -12.25 16.10
C GLU A 107 5.69 -11.63 17.32
N SER A 108 4.39 -11.37 17.21
CA SER A 108 3.62 -10.68 18.25
C SER A 108 2.12 -10.92 18.10
N ASP A 109 1.40 -11.08 19.22
CA ASP A 109 -0.06 -11.12 19.30
C ASP A 109 -0.72 -9.77 18.95
N CYS A 110 0.07 -8.69 18.91
CA CYS A 110 -0.36 -7.38 18.43
C CYS A 110 -0.46 -7.31 16.89
N ASP A 111 0.20 -8.21 16.17
CA ASP A 111 0.11 -8.33 14.72
C ASP A 111 -1.09 -9.23 14.38
N THR A 112 -2.17 -8.63 13.92
CA THR A 112 -3.45 -9.34 13.74
C THR A 112 -3.45 -10.29 12.55
N PHE A 113 -2.72 -9.95 11.49
CA PHE A 113 -2.77 -10.65 10.21
C PHE A 113 -1.47 -10.48 9.44
N ILE A 114 -1.05 -11.51 8.69
CA ILE A 114 0.08 -11.41 7.76
C ILE A 114 -0.32 -10.44 6.64
N ALA A 115 0.58 -9.52 6.31
CA ALA A 115 0.42 -8.60 5.19
C ALA A 115 1.62 -8.70 4.24
N GLY A 116 1.50 -8.14 3.05
CA GLY A 116 2.50 -8.16 1.99
C GLY A 116 1.91 -7.70 0.66
N HIS A 117 0.72 -8.21 0.33
CA HIS A 117 -0.05 -7.80 -0.84
C HIS A 117 -1.02 -6.66 -0.52
N GLY A 118 -1.23 -5.75 -1.47
CA GLY A 118 -2.09 -4.58 -1.27
C GLY A 118 -3.57 -4.86 -1.42
N SER A 119 -4.37 -3.89 -0.97
CA SER A 119 -5.83 -3.82 -1.10
C SER A 119 -6.62 -4.87 -0.31
N THR A 120 -5.97 -5.63 0.61
CA THR A 120 -6.60 -6.74 1.35
C THR A 120 -7.06 -6.34 2.76
N ALA A 121 -6.46 -5.30 3.35
CA ALA A 121 -6.65 -4.98 4.76
C ALA A 121 -8.10 -4.61 5.11
N LEU A 122 -8.84 -3.96 4.21
CA LEU A 122 -10.23 -3.62 4.47
C LEU A 122 -11.11 -4.86 4.57
N SER A 123 -11.00 -5.79 3.63
CA SER A 123 -11.77 -7.04 3.64
C SER A 123 -11.45 -7.89 4.89
N THR A 124 -10.15 -7.97 5.24
CA THR A 124 -9.71 -8.65 6.46
C THR A 124 -10.27 -7.96 7.71
N ALA A 125 -10.21 -6.63 7.78
CA ALA A 125 -10.74 -5.86 8.91
C ALA A 125 -12.26 -6.04 9.08
N ILE A 126 -13.00 -6.08 7.99
CA ILE A 126 -14.45 -6.38 8.01
C ILE A 126 -14.70 -7.76 8.60
N GLY A 127 -13.93 -8.77 8.16
CA GLY A 127 -14.03 -10.12 8.71
C GLY A 127 -13.75 -10.18 10.21
N VAL A 128 -12.67 -9.52 10.66
CA VAL A 128 -12.30 -9.44 12.09
C VAL A 128 -13.38 -8.68 12.88
N ALA A 129 -13.88 -7.54 12.39
CA ALA A 129 -14.92 -6.75 13.04
C ALA A 129 -16.23 -7.53 13.18
N ARG A 130 -16.63 -8.28 12.14
CA ARG A 130 -17.78 -9.20 12.18
C ARG A 130 -17.60 -10.32 13.21
N ALA A 131 -16.43 -10.97 13.21
CA ALA A 131 -16.14 -12.05 14.16
C ALA A 131 -16.25 -11.55 15.61
N LYS A 132 -15.66 -10.39 15.94
CA LYS A 132 -15.78 -9.77 17.27
C LYS A 132 -17.24 -9.51 17.64
N LYS A 133 -18.03 -8.99 16.71
CA LYS A 133 -19.47 -8.73 16.93
C LYS A 133 -20.26 -10.01 17.20
N LEU A 134 -20.01 -11.07 16.41
CA LEU A 134 -20.67 -12.37 16.59
C LEU A 134 -20.31 -13.03 17.93
N LYS A 135 -19.06 -12.91 18.36
CA LYS A 135 -18.57 -13.40 19.65
C LYS A 135 -18.89 -12.48 20.82
N LYS A 136 -19.47 -11.28 20.56
CA LYS A 136 -19.69 -10.23 21.57
C LYS A 136 -18.39 -9.79 22.27
N GLU A 137 -17.27 -9.85 21.56
CA GLU A 137 -15.96 -9.38 22.03
C GLU A 137 -15.83 -7.87 21.86
N PRO A 138 -15.36 -7.13 22.89
CA PRO A 138 -15.15 -5.70 22.78
C PRO A 138 -13.92 -5.37 21.93
N GLY A 139 -13.79 -4.09 21.56
CA GLY A 139 -12.63 -3.52 20.89
C GLY A 139 -12.88 -3.13 19.45
N LYS A 140 -12.12 -2.13 19.01
CA LYS A 140 -12.15 -1.59 17.65
C LYS A 140 -11.23 -2.37 16.71
N VAL A 141 -11.52 -2.26 15.43
CA VAL A 141 -10.69 -2.79 14.35
C VAL A 141 -10.34 -1.64 13.43
N VAL A 142 -9.07 -1.39 13.25
CA VAL A 142 -8.54 -0.29 12.42
C VAL A 142 -7.83 -0.87 11.20
N ALA A 143 -8.28 -0.52 10.00
CA ALA A 143 -7.59 -0.80 8.75
C ALA A 143 -6.87 0.45 8.26
N ILE A 144 -5.56 0.38 8.06
CA ILE A 144 -4.74 1.47 7.53
C ILE A 144 -4.43 1.16 6.08
N ILE A 145 -4.92 1.99 5.16
CA ILE A 145 -4.81 1.79 3.71
C ILE A 145 -4.11 3.00 3.10
N GLY A 146 -3.04 2.78 2.37
CA GLY A 146 -2.39 3.83 1.57
C GLY A 146 -3.22 4.17 0.32
N ASP A 147 -3.11 5.41 -0.14
CA ASP A 147 -3.79 5.91 -1.33
C ASP A 147 -3.44 5.11 -2.61
N GLY A 148 -2.22 4.55 -2.70
CA GLY A 148 -1.84 3.61 -3.76
C GLY A 148 -2.63 2.31 -3.69
N ALA A 149 -2.71 1.66 -2.53
CA ALA A 149 -3.48 0.44 -2.32
C ALA A 149 -5.00 0.66 -2.46
N PHE A 150 -5.45 1.90 -2.26
CA PHE A 150 -6.84 2.30 -2.45
C PHE A 150 -7.29 2.28 -3.93
N THR A 151 -6.38 2.11 -4.88
CA THR A 151 -6.70 1.92 -6.30
C THR A 151 -7.14 0.50 -6.66
N GLY A 152 -6.90 -0.48 -5.80
CA GLY A 152 -7.23 -1.89 -6.04
C GLY A 152 -8.72 -2.21 -5.87
N GLY A 153 -9.25 -3.13 -6.68
CA GLY A 153 -10.66 -3.50 -6.74
C GLY A 153 -11.22 -4.02 -5.43
N MET A 154 -10.48 -4.85 -4.70
CA MET A 154 -10.92 -5.42 -3.42
C MET A 154 -11.29 -4.37 -2.35
N VAL A 155 -10.71 -3.17 -2.38
CA VAL A 155 -11.10 -2.09 -1.47
C VAL A 155 -12.56 -1.71 -1.70
N TYR A 156 -12.99 -1.59 -2.95
CA TYR A 156 -14.38 -1.25 -3.32
C TYR A 156 -15.34 -2.39 -3.00
N GLU A 157 -14.92 -3.64 -3.23
CA GLU A 157 -15.67 -4.82 -2.81
C GLU A 157 -15.87 -4.82 -1.28
N GLY A 158 -14.79 -4.54 -0.53
CA GLY A 158 -14.85 -4.38 0.92
C GLY A 158 -15.79 -3.26 1.34
N MET A 159 -15.66 -2.06 0.76
CA MET A 159 -16.52 -0.91 1.07
C MET A 159 -18.00 -1.22 0.81
N ASN A 160 -18.33 -1.91 -0.27
CA ASN A 160 -19.68 -2.33 -0.60
C ASN A 160 -20.29 -3.30 0.43
N ASN A 161 -19.47 -3.97 1.23
CA ASN A 161 -19.88 -4.95 2.24
C ASN A 161 -19.82 -4.41 3.68
N VAL A 162 -19.54 -3.12 3.87
CA VAL A 162 -19.52 -2.48 5.20
C VAL A 162 -20.94 -2.09 5.59
N SER A 163 -21.59 -2.89 6.42
CA SER A 163 -22.89 -2.55 7.00
C SER A 163 -22.90 -2.88 8.49
N ASN A 164 -23.43 -1.99 9.31
CA ASN A 164 -23.64 -2.22 10.75
C ASN A 164 -22.36 -2.62 11.52
N LEU A 165 -21.18 -2.07 11.17
CA LEU A 165 -19.91 -2.31 11.83
C LEU A 165 -19.43 -1.06 12.62
N ASN A 166 -20.05 -0.83 13.77
CA ASN A 166 -19.69 0.28 14.65
C ASN A 166 -18.30 0.16 15.33
N ASN A 167 -17.67 -0.99 15.17
CA ASN A 167 -16.32 -1.26 15.66
C ASN A 167 -15.23 -1.17 14.58
N LEU A 168 -15.56 -0.71 13.37
CA LEU A 168 -14.63 -0.57 12.24
C LEU A 168 -14.22 0.89 12.03
N ILE A 169 -12.92 1.13 11.94
CA ILE A 169 -12.32 2.40 11.52
C ILE A 169 -11.41 2.13 10.33
N VAL A 170 -11.67 2.78 9.21
CA VAL A 170 -10.80 2.77 8.02
C VAL A 170 -10.00 4.06 8.00
N VAL A 171 -8.69 3.96 7.97
CA VAL A 171 -7.77 5.11 7.86
C VAL A 171 -7.19 5.11 6.46
N LEU A 172 -7.59 6.10 5.65
CA LEU A 172 -6.95 6.38 4.38
C LEU A 172 -5.73 7.28 4.63
N ASN A 173 -4.54 6.73 4.40
CA ASN A 173 -3.29 7.49 4.45
C ASN A 173 -2.97 8.03 3.05
N ASP A 174 -3.33 9.29 2.82
CA ASP A 174 -3.15 9.98 1.55
C ASP A 174 -1.83 10.77 1.56
N ASN A 175 -0.84 10.25 0.86
CA ASN A 175 0.46 10.89 0.69
C ASN A 175 0.78 11.25 -0.79
N LYS A 176 -0.19 11.11 -1.69
CA LYS A 176 -0.12 11.39 -3.14
C LYS A 176 0.83 10.47 -3.92
N MET A 177 1.34 9.42 -3.28
CA MET A 177 2.39 8.56 -3.83
C MET A 177 2.14 7.09 -3.49
N SER A 178 2.21 6.24 -4.52
CA SER A 178 2.57 4.83 -4.35
C SER A 178 4.11 4.67 -4.43
N ILE A 179 4.65 3.79 -5.25
CA ILE A 179 6.07 3.84 -5.65
C ILE A 179 6.30 5.01 -6.62
N SER A 180 5.31 5.34 -7.44
CA SER A 180 5.22 6.54 -8.30
C SER A 180 4.03 7.40 -7.91
N LYS A 181 3.84 8.56 -8.57
CA LYS A 181 2.63 9.38 -8.38
C LYS A 181 1.40 8.54 -8.70
N ASN A 182 0.38 8.62 -7.84
CA ASN A 182 -0.88 7.92 -8.04
C ASN A 182 -1.55 8.38 -9.34
N VAL A 183 -2.13 7.42 -10.05
CA VAL A 183 -2.80 7.63 -11.34
C VAL A 183 -4.31 7.44 -11.21
N GLY A 184 -5.05 7.94 -12.19
CA GLY A 184 -6.49 7.70 -12.33
C GLY A 184 -7.39 8.68 -11.62
N GLN A 185 -8.71 8.46 -11.77
CA GLN A 185 -9.74 9.38 -11.30
C GLN A 185 -9.87 9.43 -9.77
N MET A 186 -9.51 8.34 -9.08
CA MET A 186 -9.50 8.32 -7.62
C MET A 186 -8.47 9.28 -7.04
N ALA A 187 -7.26 9.35 -7.61
CA ALA A 187 -6.24 10.32 -7.20
C ALA A 187 -6.72 11.77 -7.42
N ASN A 188 -7.44 12.02 -8.52
CA ASN A 188 -8.07 13.32 -8.79
C ASN A 188 -9.19 13.63 -7.78
N TYR A 189 -10.00 12.65 -7.41
CA TYR A 189 -11.06 12.80 -6.41
C TYR A 189 -10.50 13.14 -5.03
N LEU A 190 -9.48 12.41 -4.56
CA LEU A 190 -8.80 12.71 -3.30
C LEU A 190 -8.15 14.09 -3.31
N THR A 191 -7.58 14.50 -4.45
CA THR A 191 -7.02 15.86 -4.60
C THR A 191 -8.10 16.93 -4.44
N LYS A 192 -9.30 16.75 -5.02
CA LYS A 192 -10.42 17.67 -4.82
C LYS A 192 -10.84 17.73 -3.35
N LEU A 193 -10.94 16.59 -2.67
CA LEU A 193 -11.27 16.56 -1.24
C LEU A 193 -10.26 17.36 -0.39
N ARG A 194 -8.96 17.26 -0.70
CA ARG A 194 -7.91 18.00 0.02
C ARG A 194 -7.93 19.51 -0.23
N THR A 195 -8.38 19.94 -1.40
CA THR A 195 -8.29 21.36 -1.84
C THR A 195 -9.60 22.12 -1.74
N ASP A 196 -10.73 21.47 -1.43
CA ASP A 196 -12.02 22.13 -1.32
C ASP A 196 -12.10 23.00 -0.05
N PRO A 197 -12.21 24.35 -0.19
CA PRO A 197 -12.30 25.26 0.95
C PRO A 197 -13.49 24.99 1.87
N LYS A 198 -14.54 24.32 1.37
CA LYS A 198 -15.71 23.96 2.18
C LYS A 198 -15.36 22.90 3.22
N TYR A 199 -14.43 21.98 2.91
CA TYR A 199 -13.94 21.00 3.89
C TYR A 199 -13.11 21.64 5.00
N PHE A 200 -12.32 22.68 4.69
CA PHE A 200 -11.56 23.41 5.71
C PHE A 200 -12.44 24.22 6.66
N ARG A 201 -13.60 24.72 6.20
CA ARG A 201 -14.58 25.42 7.06
C ARG A 201 -15.30 24.47 8.02
N VAL A 202 -15.48 23.20 7.66
CA VAL A 202 -16.10 22.18 8.52
C VAL A 202 -15.18 21.85 9.71
N LYS A 203 -13.86 21.99 9.60
CA LYS A 203 -12.90 21.85 10.72
C LYS A 203 -13.28 22.77 11.88
N ALA A 204 -13.56 24.04 11.61
CA ALA A 204 -13.96 25.02 12.62
C ALA A 204 -15.36 24.72 13.25
N HIS A 205 -16.26 24.05 12.52
CA HIS A 205 -17.60 23.73 13.01
C HIS A 205 -17.68 22.35 13.68
N MET A 206 -16.78 21.41 13.35
CA MET A 206 -16.69 20.12 14.06
C MET A 206 -16.13 20.27 15.47
N GLU A 207 -15.21 21.21 15.70
CA GLU A 207 -14.74 21.55 17.05
C GLU A 207 -15.92 21.98 17.94
N THR A 208 -16.82 22.80 17.41
CA THR A 208 -18.03 23.26 18.15
C THR A 208 -19.12 22.18 18.27
N ALA A 209 -19.24 21.26 17.32
CA ALA A 209 -20.30 20.23 17.35
C ALA A 209 -19.96 19.01 18.22
N LEU A 210 -18.68 18.70 18.42
CA LEU A 210 -18.23 17.66 19.34
C LEU A 210 -18.29 18.11 20.83
N GLU A 211 -18.21 19.41 21.07
CA GLU A 211 -18.32 19.99 22.42
C GLU A 211 -19.79 20.12 22.92
N CYS A 212 -20.77 20.01 22.03
CA CYS A 212 -22.17 20.28 22.33
C CYS A 212 -23.10 19.04 22.41
N ILE A 213 -22.61 17.84 22.73
CA ILE A 213 -23.49 16.68 22.96
C ILE A 213 -23.76 16.54 24.46
N PRO A 214 -24.95 16.99 24.96
CA PRO A 214 -25.37 16.59 26.31
C PRO A 214 -25.71 15.10 26.31
N ALA A 215 -25.42 14.40 27.39
CA ALA A 215 -25.79 13.01 27.63
C ALA A 215 -27.33 12.88 27.72
N VAL A 216 -27.98 12.65 26.55
CA VAL A 216 -29.43 12.45 26.42
C VAL A 216 -29.71 11.14 25.71
N GLY A 217 -30.70 10.38 26.20
CA GLY A 217 -30.98 8.99 25.88
C GLY A 217 -31.09 8.61 24.38
N THR A 218 -30.75 7.36 24.10
CA THR A 218 -30.44 6.77 22.78
C THR A 218 -31.49 7.00 21.67
N ALA A 219 -32.78 7.03 21.95
CA ALA A 219 -33.83 7.21 20.95
C ALA A 219 -33.90 8.65 20.40
N LEU A 220 -33.56 9.67 21.19
CA LEU A 220 -33.58 11.07 20.74
C LEU A 220 -32.31 11.39 19.90
N VAL A 221 -31.24 10.67 20.15
CA VAL A 221 -29.98 10.80 19.41
C VAL A 221 -30.11 10.32 17.94
N GLU A 222 -30.86 9.23 17.70
CA GLU A 222 -31.11 8.74 16.33
C GLU A 222 -31.94 9.72 15.50
N VAL A 223 -33.01 10.29 16.06
CA VAL A 223 -33.85 11.28 15.35
C VAL A 223 -33.09 12.58 15.08
N LEU A 224 -32.25 13.02 16.02
CA LEU A 224 -31.41 14.22 15.84
C LEU A 224 -30.27 13.98 14.83
N GLN A 225 -29.71 12.75 14.76
CA GLN A 225 -28.72 12.37 13.77
C GLN A 225 -29.30 12.29 12.36
N GLU A 226 -30.49 11.74 12.21
CA GLU A 226 -31.24 11.72 10.93
C GLU A 226 -31.59 13.14 10.46
N GLY A 227 -32.07 13.99 11.33
CA GLY A 227 -32.36 15.41 11.03
C GLY A 227 -31.09 16.18 10.63
N LYS A 228 -29.95 15.96 11.33
CA LYS A 228 -28.67 16.55 10.98
C LYS A 228 -28.13 16.02 9.65
N LYS A 229 -28.32 14.72 9.32
CA LYS A 229 -27.95 14.14 8.02
C LYS A 229 -28.75 14.79 6.87
N ILE A 230 -30.06 15.04 7.07
CA ILE A 230 -30.94 15.66 6.04
C ILE A 230 -30.53 17.11 5.78
N ILE A 231 -30.26 17.91 6.83
CA ILE A 231 -29.79 19.29 6.71
C ILE A 231 -28.41 19.36 6.08
N ARG A 232 -27.50 18.42 6.45
CA ARG A 232 -26.14 18.32 5.90
C ARG A 232 -26.15 17.91 4.42
N ARG A 233 -27.03 16.97 4.01
CA ARG A 233 -27.23 16.58 2.59
C ARG A 233 -27.79 17.71 1.71
N GLY A 234 -28.61 18.60 2.26
CA GLY A 234 -29.18 19.74 1.52
C GLY A 234 -28.18 20.88 1.26
N ILE A 235 -27.10 20.98 2.03
CA ILE A 235 -26.14 22.08 1.97
C ILE A 235 -24.78 21.64 1.40
N TYR A 236 -24.43 20.35 1.52
CA TYR A 236 -23.15 19.79 1.08
C TYR A 236 -23.37 18.54 0.23
N HIS A 237 -22.64 18.43 -0.88
CA HIS A 237 -22.57 17.17 -1.62
C HIS A 237 -21.89 16.13 -0.70
N SER A 238 -22.56 14.98 -0.47
CA SER A 238 -21.97 13.88 0.28
C SER A 238 -20.73 13.33 -0.45
N THR A 239 -19.76 12.86 0.32
CA THR A 239 -18.61 12.14 -0.25
C THR A 239 -19.03 10.74 -0.71
N MET A 240 -18.28 10.15 -1.63
CA MET A 240 -18.45 8.74 -2.01
C MET A 240 -18.46 7.81 -0.78
N PHE A 241 -17.64 8.11 0.23
CA PHE A 241 -17.54 7.33 1.45
C PHE A 241 -18.83 7.36 2.29
N GLU A 242 -19.46 8.53 2.36
CA GLU A 242 -20.74 8.69 3.07
C GLU A 242 -21.88 7.98 2.33
N GLU A 243 -21.89 8.01 1.00
CA GLU A 243 -22.85 7.26 0.19
C GLU A 243 -22.69 5.74 0.36
N MET A 244 -21.48 5.26 0.64
CA MET A 244 -21.19 3.86 0.96
C MET A 244 -21.43 3.50 2.44
N GLY A 245 -21.98 4.42 3.24
CA GLY A 245 -22.42 4.14 4.62
C GLY A 245 -21.38 4.40 5.70
N PHE A 246 -20.27 5.03 5.39
CA PHE A 246 -19.29 5.46 6.39
C PHE A 246 -19.62 6.83 6.96
N GLN A 247 -19.18 7.08 8.17
CA GLN A 247 -19.01 8.43 8.68
C GLN A 247 -17.64 8.94 8.20
N TYR A 248 -17.63 9.89 7.29
CA TYR A 248 -16.37 10.48 6.79
C TYR A 248 -15.84 11.54 7.76
N VAL A 249 -14.54 11.44 8.07
CA VAL A 249 -13.78 12.39 8.90
C VAL A 249 -12.50 12.77 8.16
N GLY A 250 -12.25 14.05 7.99
CA GLY A 250 -11.04 14.54 7.33
C GLY A 250 -11.31 15.54 6.21
N PRO A 251 -10.27 15.93 5.44
CA PRO A 251 -8.87 15.52 5.65
C PRO A 251 -8.24 16.12 6.90
N VAL A 252 -7.39 15.34 7.57
CA VAL A 252 -6.68 15.71 8.81
C VAL A 252 -5.18 15.66 8.57
N ASP A 253 -4.42 16.52 9.26
CA ASP A 253 -2.95 16.46 9.26
C ASP A 253 -2.47 15.17 9.95
N GLY A 254 -1.85 14.29 9.17
CA GLY A 254 -1.31 13.03 9.65
C GLY A 254 0.00 13.14 10.44
N HIS A 255 0.54 14.36 10.61
CA HIS A 255 1.75 14.63 11.39
C HIS A 255 1.49 15.36 12.71
N ASP A 256 0.23 15.65 13.02
CA ASP A 256 -0.15 16.15 14.35
C ASP A 256 -0.56 14.99 15.26
N VAL A 257 0.41 14.45 16.02
CA VAL A 257 0.19 13.32 16.93
C VAL A 257 -0.81 13.65 18.03
N THR A 258 -0.90 14.91 18.45
CA THR A 258 -1.83 15.35 19.49
C THR A 258 -3.27 15.34 18.98
N GLU A 259 -3.49 15.94 17.82
CA GLU A 259 -4.81 15.97 17.18
C GLU A 259 -5.26 14.55 16.76
N LEU A 260 -4.36 13.73 16.18
CA LEU A 260 -4.65 12.34 15.85
C LEU A 260 -5.05 11.53 17.09
N THR A 261 -4.33 11.71 18.21
CA THR A 261 -4.68 11.03 19.47
C THR A 261 -6.07 11.42 19.95
N ARG A 262 -6.41 12.72 19.90
CA ARG A 262 -7.75 13.21 20.25
C ARG A 262 -8.83 12.60 19.35
N ILE A 263 -8.59 12.56 18.05
CA ILE A 263 -9.52 11.98 17.08
C ILE A 263 -9.73 10.50 17.38
N PHE A 264 -8.66 9.68 17.47
CA PHE A 264 -8.79 8.25 17.72
C PHE A 264 -9.46 7.94 19.07
N THR A 265 -9.22 8.76 20.11
CA THR A 265 -9.91 8.62 21.40
C THR A 265 -11.42 8.84 21.23
N ASN A 266 -11.82 9.88 20.53
CA ASN A 266 -13.24 10.17 20.28
C ASN A 266 -13.92 9.13 19.38
N LEU A 267 -13.16 8.50 18.46
CA LEU A 267 -13.69 7.45 17.59
C LEU A 267 -13.97 6.12 18.31
N GLN A 268 -13.49 5.95 19.55
CA GLN A 268 -13.83 4.76 20.36
C GLN A 268 -15.34 4.67 20.66
N GLU A 269 -16.03 5.80 20.76
CA GLU A 269 -17.44 5.88 21.13
C GLU A 269 -18.40 5.94 19.93
N GLN A 270 -17.90 5.83 18.69
CA GLN A 270 -18.75 5.95 17.50
C GLN A 270 -19.62 4.70 17.27
N TYR A 271 -20.84 4.92 16.76
CA TYR A 271 -21.87 3.90 16.52
C TYR A 271 -22.01 3.49 15.04
N SER A 272 -21.19 4.05 14.15
CA SER A 272 -21.16 3.74 12.72
C SER A 272 -19.72 3.45 12.28
N PRO A 273 -19.52 2.74 11.16
CA PRO A 273 -18.18 2.60 10.58
C PRO A 273 -17.62 3.98 10.19
N VAL A 274 -16.35 4.21 10.50
CA VAL A 274 -15.69 5.50 10.25
C VAL A 274 -14.71 5.36 9.10
N PHE A 275 -14.67 6.37 8.23
CA PHE A 275 -13.63 6.55 7.21
C PHE A 275 -12.86 7.83 7.52
N LEU A 276 -11.67 7.65 8.11
CA LEU A 276 -10.76 8.74 8.49
C LEU A 276 -9.76 8.99 7.36
N HIS A 277 -9.82 10.16 6.74
CA HIS A 277 -8.87 10.57 5.71
C HIS A 277 -7.78 11.45 6.34
N ILE A 278 -6.55 10.95 6.35
CA ILE A 278 -5.38 11.69 6.81
C ILE A 278 -4.46 12.03 5.65
N VAL A 279 -3.78 13.16 5.75
CA VAL A 279 -2.79 13.62 4.77
C VAL A 279 -1.40 13.57 5.40
N THR A 280 -0.49 12.82 4.78
CA THR A 280 0.88 12.67 5.27
C THR A 280 1.91 13.02 4.21
N GLN A 281 3.16 13.16 4.63
CA GLN A 281 4.32 13.32 3.77
C GLN A 281 5.20 12.08 3.85
N LYS A 282 5.31 11.37 2.74
CA LYS A 282 6.20 10.20 2.62
C LYS A 282 7.66 10.65 2.76
N GLY A 283 8.46 9.92 3.55
CA GLY A 283 9.85 10.31 3.80
C GLY A 283 10.07 11.39 4.86
N LYS A 284 9.03 11.80 5.58
CA LYS A 284 9.05 12.89 6.59
C LYS A 284 10.26 12.84 7.51
N GLY A 285 11.00 13.97 7.57
CA GLY A 285 12.17 14.16 8.43
C GLY A 285 13.49 13.70 7.82
N LEU A 286 13.49 13.15 6.58
CA LEU A 286 14.69 12.87 5.81
C LEU A 286 14.56 13.54 4.44
N LYS A 287 15.19 14.71 4.27
CA LYS A 287 15.02 15.55 3.07
C LYS A 287 15.17 14.80 1.74
N PRO A 288 16.20 13.95 1.50
CA PRO A 288 16.29 13.18 0.27
C PRO A 288 15.11 12.23 0.04
N ALA A 289 14.57 11.63 1.12
CA ALA A 289 13.41 10.75 1.03
C ALA A 289 12.08 11.52 0.84
N GLU A 290 11.99 12.77 1.28
CA GLU A 290 10.86 13.66 1.00
C GLU A 290 10.84 14.10 -0.45
N GLU A 291 12.01 14.41 -1.02
CA GLU A 291 12.17 14.84 -2.41
C GLU A 291 11.98 13.68 -3.40
N ASN A 292 12.46 12.47 -3.05
CA ASN A 292 12.43 11.27 -3.89
C ASN A 292 11.82 10.05 -3.15
N PRO A 293 10.57 10.12 -2.70
CA PRO A 293 9.99 9.08 -1.84
C PRO A 293 9.86 7.70 -2.51
N GLY A 294 9.88 7.65 -3.83
CA GLY A 294 9.90 6.40 -4.60
C GLY A 294 11.22 5.65 -4.50
N GLU A 295 12.35 6.36 -4.57
CA GLU A 295 13.70 5.79 -4.43
C GLU A 295 13.93 5.24 -3.01
N PHE A 296 13.41 5.95 -2.00
CA PHE A 296 13.48 5.54 -0.61
C PHE A 296 12.30 4.64 -0.16
N HIS A 297 11.49 4.14 -1.10
CA HIS A 297 10.40 3.23 -0.77
C HIS A 297 10.90 1.91 -0.19
N SER A 298 11.85 1.26 -0.87
CA SER A 298 12.57 0.07 -0.38
C SER A 298 14.04 0.21 -0.76
N VAL A 299 14.90 0.32 0.25
CA VAL A 299 16.33 0.58 0.08
C VAL A 299 17.17 -0.60 0.54
N SER A 300 18.32 -0.79 -0.09
CA SER A 300 19.43 -1.55 0.47
C SER A 300 20.11 -0.76 1.58
N ALA A 301 21.03 -1.34 2.32
CA ALA A 301 21.87 -0.60 3.25
C ALA A 301 22.61 0.54 2.52
N PHE A 302 22.71 1.71 3.15
CA PHE A 302 23.30 2.91 2.55
C PHE A 302 24.02 3.75 3.62
N ASP A 303 24.94 4.62 3.17
CA ASP A 303 25.69 5.51 4.04
C ASP A 303 24.89 6.82 4.24
N LEU A 304 24.64 7.17 5.51
CA LEU A 304 23.94 8.40 5.88
C LEU A 304 24.74 9.68 5.58
N ASP A 305 26.07 9.61 5.64
CA ASP A 305 26.95 10.76 5.39
C ASP A 305 27.14 11.02 3.89
N HIS A 306 26.88 10.00 3.07
CA HIS A 306 26.96 10.05 1.61
C HIS A 306 25.62 9.64 0.99
N LEU A 307 24.55 10.35 1.35
CA LEU A 307 23.22 10.16 0.75
C LEU A 307 23.25 10.51 -0.75
N THR A 308 23.94 9.69 -1.51
CA THR A 308 23.68 9.55 -2.94
C THR A 308 22.38 8.75 -3.07
N ASN A 309 21.49 9.20 -3.93
CA ASN A 309 20.24 8.47 -4.21
C ASN A 309 20.55 6.99 -4.35
N PRO A 310 20.00 6.12 -3.46
CA PRO A 310 20.22 4.69 -3.62
C PRO A 310 19.66 4.32 -5.00
N GLU A 311 20.51 3.82 -5.88
CA GLU A 311 20.05 3.35 -7.20
C GLU A 311 18.98 2.29 -6.97
N MET A 312 17.75 2.53 -7.42
CA MET A 312 16.60 1.66 -7.20
C MET A 312 16.76 0.25 -7.78
N SER A 313 17.65 0.12 -8.75
CA SER A 313 18.09 -1.15 -9.34
C SER A 313 19.53 -1.03 -9.76
N PRO A 314 20.32 -2.10 -9.68
CA PRO A 314 21.64 -2.15 -10.32
C PRO A 314 21.54 -1.65 -11.76
N LYS A 315 22.57 -0.93 -12.24
CA LYS A 315 22.60 -0.42 -13.64
C LYS A 315 22.38 -1.55 -14.65
N ASP A 316 22.79 -2.75 -14.29
CA ASP A 316 22.72 -3.95 -15.11
C ASP A 316 21.89 -5.02 -14.37
N SER A 317 20.60 -5.04 -14.60
CA SER A 317 19.67 -6.02 -14.00
C SER A 317 18.74 -6.58 -15.07
N PHE A 318 18.16 -7.76 -14.81
CA PHE A 318 17.17 -8.35 -15.71
C PHE A 318 16.03 -7.38 -16.02
N SER A 319 15.50 -6.67 -15.02
CA SER A 319 14.41 -5.69 -15.20
C SER A 319 14.85 -4.53 -16.11
N ASN A 320 16.07 -4.00 -15.93
CA ASN A 320 16.59 -2.91 -16.76
C ASN A 320 16.90 -3.37 -18.19
N ARG A 321 17.45 -4.57 -18.36
CA ARG A 321 17.67 -5.19 -19.69
C ARG A 321 16.35 -5.40 -20.42
N PHE A 322 15.37 -5.97 -19.74
CA PHE A 322 14.01 -6.13 -20.27
C PHE A 322 13.42 -4.79 -20.72
N GLY A 323 13.42 -3.77 -19.85
CA GLY A 323 12.81 -2.47 -20.15
C GLY A 323 13.48 -1.74 -21.31
N ASN A 324 14.82 -1.74 -21.38
CA ASN A 324 15.57 -1.15 -22.47
C ASN A 324 15.31 -1.88 -23.81
N LYS A 325 15.32 -3.22 -23.81
CA LYS A 325 15.03 -4.01 -25.03
C LYS A 325 13.59 -3.80 -25.47
N LEU A 326 12.61 -3.77 -24.56
CA LEU A 326 11.22 -3.52 -24.87
C LEU A 326 11.02 -2.11 -25.47
N ALA A 327 11.71 -1.09 -24.94
CA ALA A 327 11.67 0.25 -25.50
C ALA A 327 12.23 0.34 -26.92
N ALA A 328 13.30 -0.41 -27.21
CA ALA A 328 13.84 -0.53 -28.58
C ALA A 328 12.81 -1.20 -29.53
N LEU A 329 12.24 -2.34 -29.10
CA LEU A 329 11.22 -3.06 -29.89
C LEU A 329 9.94 -2.22 -30.10
N GLY A 330 9.56 -1.41 -29.14
CA GLY A 330 8.41 -0.51 -29.26
C GLY A 330 8.56 0.56 -30.34
N ARG A 331 9.80 0.95 -30.70
CA ARG A 331 10.06 1.84 -31.83
C ARG A 331 9.92 1.13 -33.18
N GLU A 332 10.19 -0.19 -33.22
CA GLU A 332 10.14 -1.02 -34.44
C GLU A 332 8.72 -1.58 -34.68
N VAL A 333 7.96 -1.85 -33.62
CA VAL A 333 6.65 -2.53 -33.65
C VAL A 333 5.55 -1.54 -33.26
N PRO A 334 4.81 -0.96 -34.20
CA PRO A 334 3.88 0.16 -33.93
C PRO A 334 2.70 -0.19 -33.02
N ASN A 335 2.26 -1.44 -32.98
CA ASN A 335 1.15 -1.91 -32.18
C ASN A 335 1.61 -2.47 -30.79
N LEU A 336 2.93 -2.48 -30.50
CA LEU A 336 3.43 -2.89 -29.19
C LEU A 336 3.08 -1.84 -28.14
N CYS A 337 2.48 -2.26 -27.02
CA CYS A 337 2.22 -1.41 -25.86
C CYS A 337 2.63 -2.12 -24.56
N ALA A 338 2.89 -1.34 -23.52
CA ALA A 338 3.37 -1.84 -22.24
C ALA A 338 2.41 -1.46 -21.10
N ILE A 339 2.11 -2.42 -20.24
CA ILE A 339 1.19 -2.27 -19.11
C ILE A 339 1.89 -2.70 -17.83
N THR A 340 1.65 -1.98 -16.75
CA THR A 340 2.08 -2.39 -15.41
C THR A 340 1.06 -1.97 -14.34
N ALA A 341 1.18 -2.54 -13.16
CA ALA A 341 0.32 -2.25 -12.00
C ALA A 341 1.14 -1.59 -10.87
N ALA A 342 1.39 -0.28 -10.98
CA ALA A 342 2.19 0.53 -10.04
C ALA A 342 3.68 0.09 -9.91
N MET A 343 4.21 -0.66 -10.87
CA MET A 343 5.57 -1.23 -10.83
C MET A 343 6.49 -0.68 -11.92
N LYS A 344 6.21 0.51 -12.48
CA LYS A 344 6.94 1.11 -13.61
C LYS A 344 8.46 1.03 -13.48
N TYR A 345 9.00 1.44 -12.35
CA TYR A 345 10.45 1.43 -12.13
C TYR A 345 10.99 0.03 -11.86
N GLY A 346 10.30 -0.72 -11.02
CA GLY A 346 10.75 -2.04 -10.62
C GLY A 346 10.75 -3.10 -11.73
N THR A 347 9.98 -2.90 -12.79
CA THR A 347 9.96 -3.73 -14.01
C THR A 347 10.79 -3.17 -15.16
N GLY A 348 11.48 -2.04 -14.95
CA GLY A 348 12.24 -1.36 -16.01
C GLY A 348 11.39 -0.66 -17.05
N LEU A 349 10.07 -0.62 -16.93
CA LEU A 349 9.18 0.03 -17.91
C LEU A 349 9.28 1.56 -17.94
N ASN A 350 10.04 2.18 -17.02
CA ASN A 350 10.42 3.59 -17.13
C ASN A 350 11.13 3.90 -18.46
N PHE A 351 11.94 2.98 -18.99
CA PHE A 351 12.59 3.15 -20.29
C PHE A 351 11.58 3.19 -21.44
N PHE A 352 10.58 2.31 -21.43
CA PHE A 352 9.49 2.32 -22.41
C PHE A 352 8.64 3.60 -22.28
N TYR A 353 8.28 3.98 -21.06
CA TYR A 353 7.53 5.21 -20.79
C TYR A 353 8.22 6.46 -21.33
N HIS A 354 9.55 6.59 -21.14
CA HIS A 354 10.30 7.72 -21.67
C HIS A 354 10.42 7.71 -23.20
N ALA A 355 10.43 6.53 -23.80
CA ALA A 355 10.56 6.39 -25.25
C ALA A 355 9.22 6.56 -25.99
N ILE A 356 8.12 6.06 -25.42
CA ILE A 356 6.81 5.93 -26.08
C ILE A 356 5.68 6.07 -25.05
N PRO A 357 5.50 7.26 -24.45
CA PRO A 357 4.57 7.47 -23.35
C PRO A 357 3.10 7.18 -23.73
N GLU A 358 2.71 7.38 -24.99
CA GLU A 358 1.34 7.20 -25.48
C GLU A 358 0.91 5.73 -25.58
N ARG A 359 1.87 4.79 -25.52
CA ARG A 359 1.61 3.35 -25.54
C ARG A 359 2.00 2.66 -24.22
N PHE A 360 2.21 3.45 -23.17
CA PHE A 360 2.47 2.98 -21.83
C PHE A 360 1.27 3.21 -20.92
N PHE A 361 0.89 2.18 -20.15
CA PHE A 361 -0.25 2.22 -19.23
C PHE A 361 0.17 1.73 -17.84
N ASP A 362 0.06 2.60 -16.85
CA ASP A 362 0.13 2.23 -15.43
C ASP A 362 -1.28 2.27 -14.86
N VAL A 363 -1.80 1.13 -14.44
CA VAL A 363 -3.19 1.00 -13.98
C VAL A 363 -3.35 1.15 -12.46
N GLY A 364 -2.28 1.44 -11.74
CA GLY A 364 -2.27 1.40 -10.27
C GLY A 364 -2.17 -0.03 -9.76
N MET A 365 -2.45 -0.25 -8.46
CA MET A 365 -2.40 -1.59 -7.86
C MET A 365 -3.67 -2.39 -8.22
N ALA A 366 -3.79 -2.74 -9.50
CA ALA A 366 -4.98 -3.36 -10.10
C ALA A 366 -4.56 -4.39 -11.16
N GLU A 367 -3.94 -5.48 -10.72
CA GLU A 367 -3.37 -6.53 -11.59
C GLU A 367 -4.44 -7.23 -12.42
N GLU A 368 -5.62 -7.45 -11.86
CA GLU A 368 -6.77 -8.03 -12.53
C GLU A 368 -7.21 -7.15 -13.71
N HIS A 369 -7.32 -5.84 -13.46
CA HIS A 369 -7.63 -4.86 -14.51
C HIS A 369 -6.53 -4.80 -15.58
N ALA A 370 -5.25 -4.90 -15.18
CA ALA A 370 -4.13 -4.89 -16.13
C ALA A 370 -4.26 -6.01 -17.19
N VAL A 371 -4.62 -7.22 -16.74
CA VAL A 371 -4.74 -8.39 -17.63
C VAL A 371 -5.99 -8.29 -18.50
N THR A 372 -7.15 -7.95 -17.96
CA THR A 372 -8.39 -7.77 -18.75
C THR A 372 -8.27 -6.58 -19.71
N PHE A 373 -7.61 -5.50 -19.32
CA PHE A 373 -7.31 -4.36 -20.19
C PHE A 373 -6.39 -4.77 -21.35
N ALA A 374 -5.36 -5.59 -21.06
CA ALA A 374 -4.51 -6.17 -22.11
C ALA A 374 -5.31 -7.02 -23.09
N ALA A 375 -6.23 -7.84 -22.61
CA ALA A 375 -7.12 -8.63 -23.47
C ALA A 375 -7.94 -7.73 -24.42
N GLY A 376 -8.50 -6.62 -23.86
CA GLY A 376 -9.22 -5.62 -24.67
C GLY A 376 -8.36 -5.01 -25.78
N LEU A 377 -7.11 -4.62 -25.46
CA LEU A 377 -6.17 -4.09 -26.44
C LEU A 377 -5.79 -5.13 -27.51
N ALA A 378 -5.51 -6.37 -27.10
CA ALA A 378 -5.15 -7.45 -28.00
C ALA A 378 -6.30 -7.81 -28.96
N SER A 379 -7.55 -7.75 -28.49
CA SER A 379 -8.74 -7.99 -29.32
C SER A 379 -8.89 -6.99 -30.48
N GLN A 380 -8.23 -5.82 -30.37
CA GLN A 380 -8.21 -4.77 -31.40
C GLN A 380 -6.88 -4.73 -32.17
N GLY A 381 -6.06 -5.79 -32.10
CA GLY A 381 -4.83 -5.92 -32.85
C GLY A 381 -3.60 -5.23 -32.26
N MET A 382 -3.68 -4.75 -31.00
CA MET A 382 -2.49 -4.33 -30.28
C MET A 382 -1.73 -5.55 -29.75
N LEU A 383 -0.46 -5.35 -29.45
CA LEU A 383 0.41 -6.36 -28.82
C LEU A 383 0.80 -5.89 -27.41
N PRO A 384 -0.04 -6.15 -26.40
CA PRO A 384 0.24 -5.74 -25.04
C PRO A 384 1.28 -6.65 -24.37
N VAL A 385 2.24 -6.02 -23.69
CA VAL A 385 3.18 -6.64 -22.77
C VAL A 385 2.82 -6.22 -21.36
N VAL A 386 2.37 -7.17 -20.55
CA VAL A 386 1.98 -6.94 -19.14
C VAL A 386 3.16 -7.31 -18.25
N ALA A 387 3.83 -6.30 -17.66
CA ALA A 387 5.00 -6.51 -16.81
C ALA A 387 4.64 -6.30 -15.34
N ILE A 388 4.62 -7.39 -14.59
CA ILE A 388 4.20 -7.48 -13.19
C ILE A 388 5.13 -8.46 -12.46
N TYR A 389 5.35 -8.29 -11.16
CA TYR A 389 6.11 -9.25 -10.36
C TYR A 389 5.38 -10.59 -10.25
N SER A 390 6.14 -11.68 -10.28
CA SER A 390 5.61 -13.04 -10.22
C SER A 390 4.58 -13.24 -9.11
N THR A 391 4.89 -12.80 -7.89
CA THR A 391 3.97 -12.93 -6.74
C THR A 391 2.63 -12.20 -6.96
N PHE A 392 2.64 -11.03 -7.63
CA PHE A 392 1.42 -10.23 -7.84
C PHE A 392 0.58 -10.71 -9.03
N PHE A 393 1.16 -11.41 -10.00
CA PHE A 393 0.39 -12.07 -11.05
C PHE A 393 -0.60 -13.11 -10.53
N GLN A 394 -0.39 -13.67 -9.35
CA GLN A 394 -1.34 -14.60 -8.71
C GLN A 394 -2.75 -14.00 -8.62
N ARG A 395 -2.86 -12.67 -8.44
CA ARG A 395 -4.13 -11.96 -8.30
C ARG A 395 -4.95 -11.96 -9.60
N ALA A 396 -4.30 -12.04 -10.75
CA ALA A 396 -4.93 -11.98 -12.07
C ALA A 396 -5.10 -13.37 -12.72
N TYR A 397 -5.08 -14.45 -11.95
CA TYR A 397 -5.13 -15.81 -12.48
C TYR A 397 -6.42 -16.10 -13.26
N ASP A 398 -7.58 -15.68 -12.74
CA ASP A 398 -8.87 -15.82 -13.42
C ASP A 398 -8.88 -15.08 -14.76
N GLN A 399 -8.38 -13.84 -14.79
CA GLN A 399 -8.34 -13.01 -16.01
C GLN A 399 -7.40 -13.59 -17.08
N MET A 400 -6.31 -14.25 -16.65
CA MET A 400 -5.44 -14.98 -17.59
C MET A 400 -6.17 -16.14 -18.25
N ILE A 401 -6.98 -16.88 -17.49
CA ILE A 401 -7.78 -17.99 -18.00
C ILE A 401 -8.87 -17.49 -18.93
N HIS A 402 -9.77 -16.69 -18.35
CA HIS A 402 -11.05 -16.34 -18.97
C HIS A 402 -10.90 -15.28 -20.07
N ASP A 403 -10.19 -14.18 -19.78
CA ASP A 403 -10.17 -13.02 -20.67
C ASP A 403 -9.11 -13.13 -21.77
N VAL A 404 -8.02 -13.87 -21.51
CA VAL A 404 -6.90 -13.96 -22.44
C VAL A 404 -6.81 -15.34 -23.10
N ASN A 405 -6.72 -16.42 -22.31
CA ASN A 405 -6.40 -17.74 -22.85
C ASN A 405 -7.54 -18.38 -23.63
N LEU A 406 -8.80 -18.26 -23.16
CA LEU A 406 -9.96 -18.81 -23.88
C LEU A 406 -10.15 -18.19 -25.26
N MET A 407 -9.78 -16.92 -25.44
CA MET A 407 -9.80 -16.22 -26.72
C MET A 407 -8.50 -16.35 -27.54
N HIS A 408 -7.50 -17.01 -26.96
CA HIS A 408 -6.16 -17.17 -27.53
C HIS A 408 -5.54 -15.85 -28.01
N LEU A 409 -5.66 -14.79 -27.19
CA LEU A 409 -5.20 -13.45 -27.53
C LEU A 409 -3.69 -13.30 -27.44
N ASP A 410 -3.12 -12.47 -28.29
CA ASP A 410 -1.68 -12.16 -28.33
C ASP A 410 -1.31 -11.23 -27.17
N VAL A 411 -1.15 -11.77 -25.95
CA VAL A 411 -0.71 -11.06 -24.74
C VAL A 411 0.58 -11.66 -24.22
N LEU A 412 1.62 -10.84 -24.05
CA LEU A 412 2.89 -11.26 -23.47
C LEU A 412 2.93 -10.91 -21.98
N PHE A 413 2.97 -11.92 -21.11
CA PHE A 413 3.18 -11.77 -19.69
C PHE A 413 4.67 -11.72 -19.38
N ALA A 414 5.18 -10.56 -18.99
CA ALA A 414 6.56 -10.37 -18.54
C ALA A 414 6.60 -10.49 -17.00
N VAL A 415 7.04 -11.65 -16.54
CA VAL A 415 7.01 -12.04 -15.13
C VAL A 415 8.33 -11.70 -14.47
N ASP A 416 8.39 -10.52 -13.87
CA ASP A 416 9.57 -10.04 -13.15
C ASP A 416 9.69 -10.68 -11.75
N ARG A 417 10.88 -10.76 -11.19
CA ARG A 417 11.15 -11.35 -9.86
C ARG A 417 10.67 -12.79 -9.72
N ALA A 418 10.82 -13.57 -10.80
CA ALA A 418 10.54 -15.00 -10.77
C ALA A 418 11.58 -15.75 -9.93
N GLY A 419 11.17 -16.76 -9.19
CA GLY A 419 12.02 -17.55 -8.29
C GLY A 419 12.05 -16.99 -6.86
N LEU A 420 13.16 -17.21 -6.17
CA LEU A 420 13.32 -16.81 -4.77
C LEU A 420 13.59 -15.31 -4.64
N VAL A 421 12.87 -14.65 -3.74
CA VAL A 421 12.99 -13.22 -3.42
C VAL A 421 13.21 -13.05 -1.91
N PRO A 422 14.42 -13.34 -1.41
CA PRO A 422 14.66 -13.46 0.04
C PRO A 422 14.44 -12.15 0.81
N GLY A 423 14.70 -11.00 0.20
CA GLY A 423 14.62 -9.70 0.88
C GLY A 423 13.23 -9.29 1.36
N ASP A 424 12.16 -9.83 0.78
CA ASP A 424 10.78 -9.50 1.13
C ASP A 424 10.05 -10.65 1.88
N GLY A 425 10.79 -11.71 2.24
CA GLY A 425 10.31 -12.82 3.04
C GLY A 425 9.28 -13.72 2.33
N GLU A 426 8.51 -14.44 3.12
CA GLU A 426 7.57 -15.47 2.64
C GLU A 426 6.43 -14.93 1.75
N THR A 427 6.09 -13.65 1.86
CA THR A 427 4.93 -13.06 1.18
C THR A 427 5.18 -12.68 -0.28
N HIS A 428 6.45 -12.63 -0.73
CA HIS A 428 6.81 -12.12 -2.06
C HIS A 428 7.55 -13.12 -2.95
N GLN A 429 7.51 -14.41 -2.62
CA GLN A 429 8.21 -15.42 -3.42
C GLN A 429 7.59 -15.62 -4.80
N GLY A 430 8.42 -15.63 -5.84
CA GLY A 430 8.02 -15.82 -7.24
C GLY A 430 8.10 -17.27 -7.70
N ILE A 431 7.52 -18.19 -6.94
CA ILE A 431 7.66 -19.64 -7.16
C ILE A 431 6.41 -20.33 -7.73
N TYR A 432 5.28 -19.62 -7.78
CA TYR A 432 4.00 -20.21 -8.20
C TYR A 432 3.69 -20.00 -9.68
N ASP A 433 4.35 -19.05 -10.35
CA ASP A 433 4.07 -18.62 -11.72
C ASP A 433 4.15 -19.76 -12.75
N THR A 434 5.19 -20.59 -12.69
CA THR A 434 5.29 -21.75 -13.61
C THR A 434 4.14 -22.74 -13.41
N GLY A 435 3.68 -22.93 -12.17
CA GLY A 435 2.57 -23.82 -11.85
C GLY A 435 1.27 -23.35 -12.50
N TYR A 436 0.84 -22.12 -12.27
CA TYR A 436 -0.43 -21.65 -12.79
C TYR A 436 -0.40 -21.41 -14.30
N PHE A 437 0.70 -20.91 -14.88
CA PHE A 437 0.81 -20.82 -16.35
C PHE A 437 0.76 -22.19 -17.03
N SER A 438 1.42 -23.19 -16.45
CA SER A 438 1.39 -24.56 -16.96
C SER A 438 -0.02 -25.16 -16.90
N GLN A 439 -0.76 -24.96 -15.82
CA GLN A 439 -2.13 -25.46 -15.65
C GLN A 439 -3.09 -24.91 -16.72
N ILE A 440 -2.91 -23.65 -17.13
CA ILE A 440 -3.76 -23.03 -18.16
C ILE A 440 -3.22 -23.17 -19.56
N GLY A 441 -2.10 -23.86 -19.75
CA GLY A 441 -1.52 -24.15 -21.07
C GLY A 441 -0.83 -22.97 -21.74
N ILE A 442 -0.46 -21.93 -21.00
CA ILE A 442 0.34 -20.79 -21.52
C ILE A 442 1.81 -21.16 -21.53
N PRO A 443 2.50 -21.17 -22.68
CA PRO A 443 3.93 -21.45 -22.77
C PRO A 443 4.75 -20.44 -21.98
N VAL A 444 5.73 -20.94 -21.21
CA VAL A 444 6.62 -20.15 -20.37
C VAL A 444 8.05 -20.22 -20.88
N TYR A 445 8.66 -19.08 -21.11
CA TYR A 445 10.07 -18.91 -21.46
C TYR A 445 10.85 -18.42 -20.24
N SER A 446 11.94 -19.11 -19.90
CA SER A 446 12.70 -18.81 -18.67
C SER A 446 14.19 -18.60 -19.01
N PRO A 447 14.56 -17.42 -19.57
CA PRO A 447 15.94 -17.10 -19.86
C PRO A 447 16.80 -17.10 -18.60
N CYS A 448 18.02 -17.64 -18.69
CA CYS A 448 18.96 -17.72 -17.58
C CYS A 448 20.01 -16.59 -17.57
N ASN A 449 20.13 -15.85 -18.68
CA ASN A 449 21.06 -14.74 -18.84
C ASN A 449 20.45 -13.59 -19.67
N TYR A 450 21.16 -12.46 -19.71
CA TYR A 450 20.69 -11.27 -20.41
C TYR A 450 20.52 -11.48 -21.93
N ALA A 451 21.45 -12.21 -22.55
CA ALA A 451 21.41 -12.48 -23.99
C ALA A 451 20.17 -13.32 -24.37
N GLU A 452 19.87 -14.35 -23.59
CA GLU A 452 18.66 -15.15 -23.78
C GLU A 452 17.38 -14.32 -23.52
N LEU A 453 17.37 -13.44 -22.50
CA LEU A 453 16.22 -12.56 -22.23
C LEU A 453 15.93 -11.67 -23.44
N GLU A 454 16.97 -10.99 -23.98
CA GLU A 454 16.82 -10.09 -25.10
C GLU A 454 16.41 -10.84 -26.38
N TYR A 455 16.99 -12.02 -26.62
CA TYR A 455 16.66 -12.87 -27.78
C TYR A 455 15.20 -13.34 -27.72
N TRP A 456 14.77 -13.93 -26.61
CA TRP A 456 13.41 -14.44 -26.48
C TRP A 456 12.38 -13.33 -26.47
N LEU A 457 12.67 -12.18 -25.84
CA LEU A 457 11.76 -11.03 -25.86
C LEU A 457 11.52 -10.54 -27.31
N GLU A 458 12.60 -10.42 -28.10
CA GLU A 458 12.49 -10.04 -29.51
C GLU A 458 11.73 -11.08 -30.35
N ALA A 459 12.06 -12.34 -30.19
CA ALA A 459 11.40 -13.44 -30.91
C ALA A 459 9.89 -13.48 -30.60
N LEU A 460 9.53 -13.37 -29.30
CA LEU A 460 8.14 -13.37 -28.87
C LEU A 460 7.37 -12.17 -29.40
N VAL A 461 7.90 -10.97 -29.32
CA VAL A 461 7.27 -9.75 -29.82
C VAL A 461 7.04 -9.82 -31.36
N LYS A 462 7.99 -10.38 -32.11
CA LYS A 462 7.90 -10.42 -33.59
C LYS A 462 7.08 -11.60 -34.13
N THR A 463 6.94 -12.71 -33.39
CA THR A 463 6.36 -13.96 -33.91
C THR A 463 5.20 -14.51 -33.08
N MET A 464 4.77 -13.81 -32.02
CA MET A 464 3.76 -14.30 -31.10
C MET A 464 2.44 -14.66 -31.78
N ARG A 465 1.87 -15.78 -31.33
CA ARG A 465 0.50 -16.20 -31.64
C ARG A 465 -0.08 -16.83 -30.36
N GLY A 466 -1.12 -16.21 -29.83
CA GLY A 466 -1.72 -16.54 -28.56
C GLY A 466 -0.85 -16.15 -27.36
N PRO A 467 -1.34 -16.34 -26.13
CA PRO A 467 -0.66 -15.86 -24.93
C PRO A 467 0.66 -16.58 -24.66
N ARG A 468 1.64 -15.85 -24.17
CA ARG A 468 2.97 -16.34 -23.77
C ARG A 468 3.42 -15.67 -22.50
N ALA A 469 4.29 -16.34 -21.75
CA ALA A 469 4.94 -15.78 -20.57
C ALA A 469 6.47 -15.85 -20.71
N ILE A 470 7.16 -14.75 -20.38
CA ILE A 470 8.60 -14.71 -20.23
C ILE A 470 8.90 -14.35 -18.77
N ARG A 471 9.66 -15.20 -18.06
CA ARG A 471 9.95 -15.03 -16.64
C ARG A 471 11.44 -14.88 -16.38
N TYR A 472 11.81 -13.94 -15.52
CA TYR A 472 13.22 -13.66 -15.22
C TYR A 472 13.40 -13.25 -13.75
N ALA A 473 14.63 -13.47 -13.25
CA ALA A 473 14.98 -13.27 -11.86
C ALA A 473 15.10 -11.79 -11.47
N ARG A 474 15.06 -11.53 -10.15
CA ARG A 474 15.44 -10.24 -9.58
C ARG A 474 16.97 -10.07 -9.58
N GLY A 475 17.46 -8.88 -9.93
CA GLY A 475 18.87 -8.50 -9.79
C GLY A 475 19.70 -8.72 -11.04
N GLU A 476 21.00 -8.90 -10.82
CA GLU A 476 21.99 -9.03 -11.89
C GLU A 476 22.14 -10.49 -12.34
N GLU A 477 22.65 -10.64 -13.57
CA GLU A 477 23.12 -11.91 -14.07
C GLU A 477 24.28 -12.40 -13.19
N LYS A 478 24.20 -13.64 -12.75
CA LYS A 478 25.30 -14.27 -12.01
C LYS A 478 26.26 -14.92 -12.99
N PRO A 479 27.60 -14.80 -12.74
CA PRO A 479 28.62 -15.44 -13.57
C PRO A 479 28.46 -16.94 -13.68
#